data_39184756e0e9c3bd9a811baf3bbda83e
#
_entry.id   39184756e0e9c3bd9a811baf3bbda83e
#
_cell.length_a   1.000
_cell.length_b   1.000
_cell.length_c   1.000
_cell.angle_alpha   90.00
_cell.angle_beta   90.00
_cell.angle_gamma   90.00
#
_symmetry.space_group_name_H-M   'P 1'
#
loop_
_entity.id
_entity.type
_entity.pdbx_description
1 polymer ?
#
loop_
_entity_poly.entity_id
_entity_poly.type
_entity_poly.pdbx_seq_one_letter_code
_entity_poly.pdbx_strand_id
1 'polypeptide(L)'
;MDLDGQQTSAILPVLERFTFGGIGFGAAFDPATLSGDSGAEISAQLARIIRIAGGRLQYLRAYVRSDTGFTWNNSPYFYHMDKASSAGIGVQSRWTHVMTTFELSTPIEQPRDISGAQSVRTFGSIAYVF
;
A
#
# COMPACT_ATOMS: atom_id res chain seq x y z
N MET A 1 8.10 0.78 9.39
CA MET A 1 7.85 2.11 8.80
C MET A 1 8.72 2.18 7.56
N ASP A 2 8.11 2.39 6.43
CA ASP A 2 8.78 2.45 5.14
C ASP A 2 8.50 3.81 4.52
N LEU A 3 9.49 4.37 3.87
CA LEU A 3 9.44 5.66 3.18
C LEU A 3 10.05 5.46 1.81
N ASP A 4 9.35 5.86 0.77
CA ASP A 4 9.86 5.93 -0.59
C ASP A 4 9.54 7.29 -1.20
N GLY A 5 10.34 7.72 -2.19
CA GLY A 5 10.13 9.01 -2.83
C GLY A 5 11.00 9.23 -4.04
N GLN A 6 10.47 10.01 -4.96
CA GLN A 6 11.13 10.44 -6.18
C GLN A 6 10.97 11.94 -6.36
N GLN A 7 12.06 12.61 -6.72
CA GLN A 7 12.04 14.02 -7.06
C GLN A 7 12.76 14.29 -8.36
N THR A 8 12.12 15.02 -9.27
CA THR A 8 12.72 15.47 -10.53
C THR A 8 12.23 16.86 -10.89
N SER A 9 13.00 17.59 -11.70
CA SER A 9 12.59 18.87 -12.33
C SER A 9 12.08 18.67 -13.76
N ALA A 10 12.19 17.48 -14.32
CA ALA A 10 11.76 17.13 -15.66
C ALA A 10 10.34 16.54 -15.67
N ILE A 11 9.66 16.66 -16.81
CA ILE A 11 8.44 15.91 -17.10
C ILE A 11 8.87 14.50 -17.52
N LEU A 12 8.40 13.49 -16.82
CA LEU A 12 8.82 12.11 -17.03
C LEU A 12 7.89 11.34 -17.97
N PRO A 13 8.43 10.40 -18.75
CA PRO A 13 7.62 9.38 -19.44
C PRO A 13 6.82 8.56 -18.43
N VAL A 14 5.68 8.04 -18.86
CA VAL A 14 4.73 7.30 -17.97
C VAL A 14 5.40 6.17 -17.18
N LEU A 15 6.36 5.48 -17.79
CA LEU A 15 7.05 4.34 -17.15
C LEU A 15 8.07 4.75 -16.08
N GLU A 16 8.45 6.02 -16.02
CA GLU A 16 9.43 6.55 -15.06
C GLU A 16 8.79 7.39 -13.98
N ARG A 17 7.45 7.55 -14.03
CA ARG A 17 6.71 8.32 -13.04
C ARG A 17 6.62 7.60 -11.71
N PHE A 18 6.65 8.38 -10.66
CA PHE A 18 6.31 7.90 -9.32
C PHE A 18 4.84 7.45 -9.29
N THR A 19 4.57 6.31 -8.69
CA THR A 19 3.22 5.76 -8.60
C THR A 19 2.89 5.30 -7.17
N PHE A 20 1.66 5.58 -6.75
CA PHE A 20 1.12 5.10 -5.48
C PHE A 20 -0.17 4.31 -5.73
N GLY A 21 -0.36 3.24 -4.99
CA GLY A 21 -1.50 2.33 -5.07
C GLY A 21 -1.07 0.89 -5.34
N GLY A 22 -1.86 -0.05 -4.87
CA GLY A 22 -1.60 -1.48 -4.95
C GLY A 22 -1.13 -2.11 -3.65
N ILE A 23 -0.77 -3.39 -3.69
CA ILE A 23 -0.51 -4.21 -2.48
C ILE A 23 0.67 -3.69 -1.65
N GLY A 24 1.68 -3.10 -2.28
CA GLY A 24 2.87 -2.56 -1.62
C GLY A 24 2.55 -1.35 -0.76
N PHE A 25 2.04 -0.30 -1.37
CA PHE A 25 1.63 0.95 -0.76
C PHE A 25 0.24 1.34 -1.25
N GLY A 26 -0.62 1.78 -0.33
CA GLY A 26 -1.98 2.17 -0.68
C GLY A 26 -2.88 0.99 -1.08
N ALA A 27 -2.90 -0.06 -0.28
CA ALA A 27 -3.61 -1.32 -0.59
C ALA A 27 -5.12 -1.17 -0.84
N ALA A 28 -5.74 -0.07 -0.43
CA ALA A 28 -7.13 0.24 -0.73
C ALA A 28 -7.36 0.80 -2.14
N PHE A 29 -6.28 1.09 -2.88
CA PHE A 29 -6.34 1.70 -4.22
C PHE A 29 -5.88 0.73 -5.31
N ASP A 30 -6.30 0.99 -6.55
CA ASP A 30 -5.75 0.30 -7.72
C ASP A 30 -4.26 0.62 -7.88
N PRO A 31 -3.47 -0.28 -8.49
CA PRO A 31 -2.09 0.01 -8.83
C PRO A 31 -2.00 1.30 -9.65
N ALA A 32 -1.05 2.17 -9.29
CA ALA A 32 -0.84 3.46 -9.93
C ALA A 32 -2.05 4.41 -9.91
N THR A 33 -2.86 4.36 -8.86
CA THR A 33 -3.98 5.31 -8.65
C THR A 33 -3.49 6.76 -8.63
N LEU A 34 -2.36 7.04 -7.98
CA LEU A 34 -1.65 8.31 -8.15
C LEU A 34 -0.45 8.09 -9.08
N SER A 35 -0.21 9.03 -9.95
CA SER A 35 0.97 9.06 -10.81
C SER A 35 1.44 10.48 -11.02
N GLY A 36 2.72 10.74 -10.81
CA GLY A 36 3.32 12.06 -10.97
C GLY A 36 4.78 12.00 -11.36
N ASP A 37 5.32 13.12 -11.86
CA ASP A 37 6.75 13.22 -12.15
C ASP A 37 7.59 13.11 -10.87
N SER A 38 7.04 13.61 -9.79
CA SER A 38 7.61 13.49 -8.45
C SER A 38 6.56 12.98 -7.47
N GLY A 39 7.00 12.34 -6.38
CA GLY A 39 6.11 11.84 -5.36
C GLY A 39 6.85 11.38 -4.12
N ALA A 40 6.09 11.16 -3.08
CA ALA A 40 6.56 10.55 -1.84
C ALA A 40 5.46 9.71 -1.23
N GLU A 41 5.84 8.60 -0.61
CA GLU A 41 4.93 7.74 0.10
C GLU A 41 5.51 7.32 1.45
N ILE A 42 4.62 7.15 2.39
CA ILE A 42 4.94 6.69 3.73
C ILE A 42 3.98 5.57 4.12
N SER A 43 4.52 4.48 4.63
CA SER A 43 3.78 3.38 5.23
C SER A 43 4.18 3.19 6.68
N ALA A 44 3.19 3.08 7.55
CA ALA A 44 3.38 2.74 8.95
C ALA A 44 2.58 1.48 9.28
N GLN A 45 3.23 0.51 9.91
CA GLN A 45 2.61 -0.73 10.32
C GLN A 45 2.92 -1.03 11.78
N LEU A 46 1.88 -1.32 12.56
CA LEU A 46 2.00 -1.86 13.91
C LEU A 46 1.54 -3.31 13.90
N ALA A 47 2.39 -4.21 14.37
CA ALA A 47 2.11 -5.64 14.36
C ALA A 47 2.36 -6.28 15.73
N ARG A 48 1.53 -7.27 16.05
CA ARG A 48 1.71 -8.17 17.19
C ARG A 48 1.88 -9.60 16.71
N ILE A 49 2.95 -10.23 17.15
CA ILE A 49 3.27 -11.62 16.81
C ILE A 49 2.97 -12.50 18.03
N ILE A 50 2.14 -13.50 17.85
CA ILE A 50 1.85 -14.55 18.81
C ILE A 50 2.53 -15.82 18.31
N ARG A 51 3.54 -16.28 19.04
CA ARG A 51 4.22 -17.55 18.75
C ARG A 51 3.49 -18.67 19.43
N ILE A 52 3.25 -19.77 18.71
CA ILE A 52 2.53 -20.93 19.20
C ILE A 52 3.52 -22.09 19.24
N ALA A 53 3.81 -22.57 20.44
CA ALA A 53 4.72 -23.71 20.64
C ALA A 53 3.95 -25.02 20.53
N GLY A 54 4.52 -26.03 19.85
CA GLY A 54 4.05 -27.41 19.86
C GLY A 54 3.00 -27.79 18.83
N GLY A 55 2.79 -26.99 17.77
CA GLY A 55 1.81 -27.29 16.73
C GLY A 55 2.31 -27.04 15.30
N ARG A 56 1.49 -27.39 14.31
CA ARG A 56 1.75 -27.07 12.90
C ARG A 56 1.71 -25.57 12.64
N LEU A 57 0.94 -24.79 13.40
CA LEU A 57 0.89 -23.33 13.37
C LEU A 57 2.05 -22.80 14.21
N GLN A 58 3.00 -22.12 13.59
CA GLN A 58 4.22 -21.60 14.22
C GLN A 58 4.04 -20.21 14.81
N TYR A 59 3.33 -19.35 14.07
CA TYR A 59 2.97 -18.02 14.56
C TYR A 59 1.73 -17.46 13.89
N LEU A 60 1.10 -16.55 14.59
CA LEU A 60 0.06 -15.67 14.09
C LEU A 60 0.53 -14.23 14.26
N ARG A 61 0.51 -13.44 13.19
CA ARG A 61 0.85 -12.02 13.20
C ARG A 61 -0.37 -11.22 12.82
N ALA A 62 -0.92 -10.47 13.77
CA ALA A 62 -1.95 -9.47 13.49
C ALA A 62 -1.30 -8.10 13.32
N TYR A 63 -1.79 -7.28 12.38
CA TYR A 63 -1.25 -5.96 12.14
C TYR A 63 -2.33 -4.96 11.72
N VAL A 64 -2.04 -3.72 12.01
CA VAL A 64 -2.72 -2.55 11.45
C VAL A 64 -1.71 -1.76 10.63
N ARG A 65 -2.16 -1.16 9.56
CA ARG A 65 -1.32 -0.46 8.59
C ARG A 65 -2.00 0.83 8.15
N SER A 66 -1.20 1.85 7.87
CA SER A 66 -1.65 3.09 7.26
C SER A 66 -0.63 3.54 6.22
N ASP A 67 -1.11 3.87 5.04
CA ASP A 67 -0.32 4.33 3.92
C ASP A 67 -0.81 5.70 3.48
N THR A 68 0.12 6.57 3.12
CA THR A 68 -0.18 7.89 2.55
C THR A 68 0.79 8.18 1.41
N GLY A 69 0.27 8.58 0.27
CA GLY A 69 1.05 8.97 -0.91
C GLY A 69 0.69 10.36 -1.38
N PHE A 70 1.68 11.04 -1.92
CA PHE A 70 1.57 12.35 -2.55
C PHE A 70 2.27 12.29 -3.90
N THR A 71 1.65 12.89 -4.91
CA THR A 71 2.28 13.05 -6.23
C THR A 71 2.09 14.47 -6.73
N TRP A 72 3.05 14.95 -7.51
CA TRP A 72 2.95 16.23 -8.20
C TRP A 72 3.61 16.19 -9.56
N ASN A 73 3.08 16.99 -10.48
CA ASN A 73 3.54 17.09 -11.86
C ASN A 73 4.31 18.39 -12.08
N ASN A 74 5.37 18.34 -12.88
CA ASN A 74 6.22 19.49 -13.19
C ASN A 74 5.71 20.29 -14.42
N SER A 75 4.46 20.08 -14.85
CA SER A 75 3.89 20.83 -15.96
C SER A 75 3.73 22.31 -15.63
N PRO A 76 4.24 23.22 -16.47
CA PRO A 76 4.11 24.67 -16.26
C PRO A 76 2.66 25.18 -16.34
N TYR A 77 1.76 24.38 -16.91
CA TYR A 77 0.36 24.74 -17.14
C TYR A 77 -0.59 24.16 -16.08
N PHE A 78 -0.17 23.11 -15.37
CA PHE A 78 -1.02 22.41 -14.38
C PHE A 78 -0.17 21.92 -13.21
N TYR A 79 -0.03 22.73 -12.18
CA TYR A 79 0.49 22.26 -10.92
C TYR A 79 -0.64 21.52 -10.19
N HIS A 80 -0.62 20.21 -10.26
CA HIS A 80 -1.55 19.37 -9.53
C HIS A 80 -0.76 18.58 -8.49
N MET A 81 -1.18 18.71 -7.25
CA MET A 81 -0.73 17.85 -6.16
C MET A 81 -1.92 16.97 -5.77
N ASP A 82 -1.73 15.69 -5.94
CA ASP A 82 -2.71 14.68 -5.54
C ASP A 82 -2.22 13.94 -4.30
N LYS A 83 -3.19 13.58 -3.46
CA LYS A 83 -2.97 12.85 -2.22
C LYS A 83 -3.94 11.69 -2.12
N ALA A 84 -3.45 10.57 -1.62
CA ALA A 84 -4.29 9.45 -1.24
C ALA A 84 -3.79 8.84 0.07
N SER A 85 -4.73 8.37 0.89
CA SER A 85 -4.41 7.69 2.15
C SER A 85 -5.31 6.47 2.32
N SER A 86 -4.73 5.41 2.85
CA SER A 86 -5.45 4.17 3.17
C SER A 86 -5.12 3.67 4.56
N ALA A 87 -6.03 2.88 5.13
CA ALA A 87 -5.76 2.08 6.31
C ALA A 87 -6.20 0.64 6.09
N GLY A 88 -5.47 -0.28 6.72
CA GLY A 88 -5.73 -1.71 6.62
C GLY A 88 -5.51 -2.43 7.94
N ILE A 89 -6.16 -3.56 8.04
CA ILE A 89 -5.92 -4.55 9.09
C ILE A 89 -5.63 -5.89 8.44
N GLY A 90 -4.70 -6.64 8.98
CA GLY A 90 -4.36 -7.93 8.39
C GLY A 90 -3.93 -8.95 9.42
N VAL A 91 -4.00 -10.20 8.98
CA VAL A 91 -3.53 -11.36 9.72
C VAL A 91 -2.65 -12.20 8.81
N GLN A 92 -1.49 -12.56 9.30
CA GLN A 92 -0.56 -13.47 8.66
C GLN A 92 -0.37 -14.68 9.57
N SER A 93 -0.47 -15.88 9.01
CA SER A 93 -0.17 -17.10 9.73
C SER A 93 0.93 -17.88 9.03
N ARG A 94 1.78 -18.53 9.81
CA ARG A 94 2.80 -19.44 9.32
C ARG A 94 2.57 -20.83 9.89
N TRP A 95 2.37 -21.74 8.99
CA TRP A 95 2.34 -23.17 9.23
C TRP A 95 3.70 -23.74 8.81
N THR A 96 3.97 -25.01 9.07
CA THR A 96 5.28 -25.63 8.80
C THR A 96 5.82 -25.33 7.39
N HIS A 97 4.98 -25.39 6.35
CA HIS A 97 5.38 -25.19 4.97
C HIS A 97 4.48 -24.18 4.22
N VAL A 98 3.54 -23.56 4.92
CA VAL A 98 2.58 -22.64 4.29
C VAL A 98 2.54 -21.34 5.07
N MET A 99 2.58 -20.25 4.35
CA MET A 99 2.31 -18.91 4.88
C MET A 99 1.04 -18.38 4.22
N THR A 100 0.12 -17.88 5.04
CA THR A 100 -1.11 -17.25 4.55
C THR A 100 -1.16 -15.82 5.04
N THR A 101 -1.65 -14.92 4.20
CA THR A 101 -1.90 -13.54 4.56
C THR A 101 -3.31 -13.17 4.13
N PHE A 102 -4.02 -12.49 5.00
CA PHE A 102 -5.33 -11.90 4.72
C PHE A 102 -5.33 -10.45 5.21
N GLU A 103 -5.74 -9.53 4.34
CA GLU A 103 -5.78 -8.10 4.65
C GLU A 103 -7.08 -7.47 4.14
N LEU A 104 -7.64 -6.59 4.94
CA LEU A 104 -8.75 -5.70 4.59
C LEU A 104 -8.23 -4.28 4.63
N SER A 105 -8.40 -3.53 3.55
CA SER A 105 -7.96 -2.15 3.44
C SER A 105 -9.10 -1.25 2.97
N THR A 106 -9.14 -0.04 3.52
CA THR A 106 -10.13 0.98 3.19
C THR A 106 -9.45 2.31 2.85
N PRO A 107 -9.94 3.05 1.85
CA PRO A 107 -9.45 4.40 1.60
C PRO A 107 -9.90 5.33 2.72
N ILE A 108 -8.99 6.21 3.18
CA ILE A 108 -9.27 7.31 4.12
C ILE A 108 -9.44 8.62 3.37
N GLU A 109 -8.54 8.87 2.43
CA GLU A 109 -8.55 10.05 1.59
C GLU A 109 -8.31 9.64 0.14
N GLN A 110 -9.19 10.13 -0.75
CA GLN A 110 -9.16 9.78 -2.18
C GLN A 110 -8.65 10.96 -3.00
N PRO A 111 -7.94 10.71 -4.12
CA PRO A 111 -7.59 11.75 -5.08
C PRO A 111 -8.85 12.46 -5.61
N ARG A 112 -8.72 13.74 -5.92
CA ARG A 112 -9.84 14.59 -6.37
C ARG A 112 -10.45 14.15 -7.69
N ASP A 113 -9.66 13.53 -8.56
CA ASP A 113 -10.08 13.15 -9.92
C ASP A 113 -10.74 11.77 -10.00
N ILE A 114 -10.81 11.03 -8.91
CA ILE A 114 -11.47 9.73 -8.89
C ILE A 114 -12.95 9.93 -8.53
N SER A 115 -13.79 9.97 -9.55
CA SER A 115 -15.25 9.95 -9.41
C SER A 115 -15.72 8.51 -9.16
N GLY A 116 -15.81 8.12 -7.91
CA GLY A 116 -16.33 6.82 -7.49
C GLY A 116 -15.94 6.52 -6.06
N ALA A 117 -16.90 6.07 -5.24
CA ALA A 117 -16.60 5.61 -3.90
C ALA A 117 -15.72 4.35 -3.99
N GLN A 118 -14.46 4.47 -3.67
CA GLN A 118 -13.62 3.30 -3.51
C GLN A 118 -14.06 2.55 -2.25
N SER A 119 -14.34 1.27 -2.41
CA SER A 119 -14.83 0.42 -1.35
C SER A 119 -13.69 -0.29 -0.62
N VAL A 120 -14.01 -0.89 0.50
CA VAL A 120 -13.11 -1.80 1.20
C VAL A 120 -12.58 -2.86 0.25
N ARG A 121 -11.27 -3.07 0.24
CA ARG A 121 -10.59 -4.11 -0.55
C ARG A 121 -10.11 -5.22 0.34
N THR A 122 -10.17 -6.42 -0.20
CA THR A 122 -9.73 -7.64 0.45
C THR A 122 -8.57 -8.23 -0.33
N PHE A 123 -7.49 -8.55 0.36
CA PHE A 123 -6.35 -9.26 -0.20
C PHE A 123 -6.14 -10.57 0.54
N GLY A 124 -5.82 -11.61 -0.21
CA GLY A 124 -5.44 -12.90 0.33
C GLY A 124 -4.26 -13.46 -0.44
N SER A 125 -3.29 -14.03 0.25
CA SER A 125 -2.19 -14.76 -0.36
C SER A 125 -1.87 -16.04 0.38
N ILE A 126 -1.44 -17.05 -0.37
CA ILE A 126 -0.94 -18.32 0.14
C ILE A 126 0.40 -18.56 -0.52
N ALA A 127 1.42 -18.77 0.29
CA ALA A 127 2.76 -19.09 -0.19
C ALA A 127 3.24 -20.42 0.42
N TYR A 128 3.82 -21.28 -0.40
CA TYR A 128 4.48 -22.49 0.06
C TYR A 128 5.97 -22.18 0.30
N VAL A 129 6.46 -22.58 1.47
CA VAL A 129 7.84 -22.35 1.89
C VAL A 129 8.56 -23.69 1.98
N PHE A 130 9.57 -23.86 1.15
CA PHE A 130 10.41 -25.06 1.11
C PHE A 130 11.40 -25.09 2.27
#